data_eaf9ee6001210a3766549886183cdd1e
#
_entry.id   eaf9ee6001210a3766549886183cdd1e
#
_cell.length_a   1.000
_cell.length_b   1.000
_cell.length_c   1.000
_cell.angle_alpha   90.00
_cell.angle_beta   90.00
_cell.angle_gamma   90.00
#
_symmetry.space_group_name_H-M   'P 1'
#
loop_
_entity.id
_entity.type
_entity.pdbx_description
1 polymer ?
#
loop_
_entity_poly.entity_id
_entity_poly.type
_entity_poly.pdbx_seq_one_letter_code
_entity_poly.pdbx_strand_id
1 'polypeptide(L)'
;MEKTAIKNFAIEARKILMRSVEVQAGLYGVTKDGCANPIQKGAGFEVYQTVAGTENRIYGEDISKRRDLVDAVNEIGFAQVMEKAAYTWFNRLIAIRFMEVNDYLPTRTRVLSSATGSKTPDIVTEYREVNLNLTDEDLEKVQMCIKENKYDDAFEYLFVKQCKELKRVLPKLFKKTDDYMELLLKLSYINDGVVRMLVDTIPERNFNIQDEGQVEIIGWMYQYYNTEPKSAAFGKKGKITKEEIPAVTQLFTPDWIVRYMVENSLGRLWVEGHPDTWELLKDNWKYYLEEAQQEPEVQVQLAEIRKEYAQLNPEDLTFMDCCMGSGHILVYAFDVLIQIYESMGYSRRMAVQEILKHNLYGLDIDDRAAQLSYFAVMMKALEYDKRFFNRDEQPQPQVYAIQESNAIKREQLKYFGAGLSESEKATALKQMNELLDTFTDGKEYGSILTVESYDW
;
A
#
# COMPACT_ATOMS: atom_id res chain seq x y z
N MET A 1 2.48 8.68 -20.72
CA MET A 1 1.52 8.69 -19.58
C MET A 1 0.71 9.99 -19.54
N GLU A 2 -0.62 9.92 -19.51
CA GLU A 2 -1.53 11.07 -19.58
C GLU A 2 -1.83 11.66 -18.19
N LYS A 3 -0.91 12.45 -17.64
CA LYS A 3 -0.99 13.01 -16.28
C LYS A 3 -2.29 13.78 -15.97
N THR A 4 -2.87 14.46 -16.96
CA THR A 4 -4.13 15.22 -16.78
C THR A 4 -5.32 14.29 -16.53
N ALA A 5 -5.45 13.20 -17.27
CA ALA A 5 -6.50 12.21 -17.08
C ALA A 5 -6.39 11.57 -15.69
N ILE A 6 -5.18 11.16 -15.30
CA ILE A 6 -4.87 10.58 -13.99
C ILE A 6 -5.23 11.54 -12.86
N LYS A 7 -4.85 12.83 -12.99
CA LYS A 7 -5.15 13.87 -12.00
C LYS A 7 -6.66 14.07 -11.82
N ASN A 8 -7.37 14.27 -12.92
CA ASN A 8 -8.81 14.50 -12.88
C ASN A 8 -9.56 13.31 -12.27
N PHE A 9 -9.17 12.10 -12.68
CA PHE A 9 -9.71 10.88 -12.08
C PHE A 9 -9.46 10.81 -10.58
N ALA A 10 -8.22 10.97 -10.10
CA ALA A 10 -7.89 10.79 -8.69
C ALA A 10 -8.64 11.78 -7.79
N ILE A 11 -8.77 13.05 -8.21
CA ILE A 11 -9.51 14.08 -7.47
C ILE A 11 -11.00 13.72 -7.41
N GLU A 12 -11.61 13.34 -8.53
CA GLU A 12 -13.05 13.05 -8.58
C GLU A 12 -13.37 11.71 -7.90
N ALA A 13 -12.53 10.70 -8.06
CA ALA A 13 -12.66 9.40 -7.39
C ALA A 13 -12.69 9.56 -5.86
N ARG A 14 -11.83 10.44 -5.30
CA ARG A 14 -11.84 10.74 -3.87
C ARG A 14 -13.21 11.27 -3.43
N LYS A 15 -13.79 12.23 -4.16
CA LYS A 15 -15.11 12.81 -3.82
C LYS A 15 -16.22 11.77 -3.87
N ILE A 16 -16.23 10.95 -4.92
CA ILE A 16 -17.22 9.89 -5.10
C ILE A 16 -17.12 8.87 -3.96
N LEU A 17 -15.90 8.41 -3.65
CA LEU A 17 -15.68 7.41 -2.60
C LEU A 17 -16.01 7.97 -1.22
N MET A 18 -15.58 9.19 -0.87
CA MET A 18 -15.92 9.83 0.39
C MET A 18 -17.44 9.92 0.59
N ARG A 19 -18.15 10.43 -0.43
CA ARG A 19 -19.60 10.50 -0.39
C ARG A 19 -20.26 9.12 -0.26
N SER A 20 -19.73 8.13 -0.98
CA SER A 20 -20.26 6.76 -0.95
C SER A 20 -20.13 6.14 0.45
N VAL A 21 -18.94 6.21 1.08
CA VAL A 21 -18.71 5.64 2.42
C VAL A 21 -19.54 6.35 3.49
N GLU A 22 -19.73 7.68 3.39
CA GLU A 22 -20.60 8.43 4.31
C GLU A 22 -22.08 8.01 4.19
N VAL A 23 -22.57 7.83 2.95
CA VAL A 23 -23.94 7.33 2.71
C VAL A 23 -24.09 5.92 3.27
N GLN A 24 -23.12 5.03 3.03
CA GLN A 24 -23.17 3.68 3.57
C GLN A 24 -23.14 3.68 5.10
N ALA A 25 -22.27 4.46 5.75
CA ALA A 25 -22.24 4.59 7.20
C ALA A 25 -23.62 5.03 7.76
N GLY A 26 -24.28 5.96 7.07
CA GLY A 26 -25.63 6.44 7.42
C GLY A 26 -26.70 5.35 7.37
N LEU A 27 -26.56 4.28 6.54
CA LEU A 27 -27.46 3.13 6.54
C LEU A 27 -27.37 2.32 7.84
N TYR A 28 -26.22 2.37 8.51
CA TYR A 28 -25.98 1.69 9.79
C TYR A 28 -26.17 2.62 11.00
N GLY A 29 -26.76 3.81 10.79
CA GLY A 29 -26.98 4.81 11.84
C GLY A 29 -25.69 5.42 12.39
N VAL A 30 -24.62 5.45 11.60
CA VAL A 30 -23.32 6.07 11.95
C VAL A 30 -23.15 7.34 11.12
N THR A 31 -23.04 8.47 11.79
CA THR A 31 -22.97 9.80 11.15
C THR A 31 -21.92 10.67 11.85
N LYS A 32 -21.66 11.85 11.29
CA LYS A 32 -20.80 12.86 11.93
C LYS A 32 -21.35 13.36 13.28
N ASP A 33 -22.67 13.24 13.50
CA ASP A 33 -23.35 13.73 14.71
C ASP A 33 -23.38 12.64 15.81
N GLY A 34 -22.95 11.41 15.48
CA GLY A 34 -22.84 10.29 16.44
C GLY A 34 -23.30 8.95 15.88
N CYS A 35 -23.25 7.94 16.73
CA CYS A 35 -23.63 6.57 16.43
C CYS A 35 -24.98 6.25 17.08
N ALA A 36 -26.00 5.96 16.27
CA ALA A 36 -27.34 5.65 16.75
C ALA A 36 -27.40 4.29 17.46
N ASN A 37 -28.22 4.19 18.50
CA ASN A 37 -28.61 2.91 19.05
C ASN A 37 -29.61 2.20 18.14
N PRO A 38 -29.65 0.86 18.14
CA PRO A 38 -30.67 0.15 17.39
C PRO A 38 -32.07 0.47 17.92
N ILE A 39 -33.01 0.71 17.01
CA ILE A 39 -34.42 0.95 17.37
C ILE A 39 -35.11 -0.36 17.76
N GLN A 40 -34.60 -1.50 17.30
CA GLN A 40 -35.07 -2.84 17.67
C GLN A 40 -33.90 -3.81 17.73
N LYS A 41 -33.88 -4.69 18.75
CA LYS A 41 -32.98 -5.83 18.89
C LYS A 41 -33.77 -7.11 19.04
N GLY A 42 -33.31 -8.18 18.35
CA GLY A 42 -33.87 -9.53 18.49
C GLY A 42 -32.77 -10.58 18.47
N ALA A 43 -33.16 -11.85 18.54
CA ALA A 43 -32.25 -12.98 18.44
C ALA A 43 -31.61 -13.01 17.04
N GLY A 44 -30.37 -12.52 16.92
CA GLY A 44 -29.61 -12.56 15.67
C GLY A 44 -29.85 -11.41 14.70
N PHE A 45 -30.58 -10.35 15.09
CA PHE A 45 -30.75 -9.17 14.25
C PHE A 45 -30.79 -7.86 15.07
N GLU A 46 -30.41 -6.77 14.43
CA GLU A 46 -30.57 -5.39 14.93
C GLU A 46 -31.15 -4.51 13.81
N VAL A 47 -31.98 -3.53 14.18
CA VAL A 47 -32.58 -2.57 13.25
C VAL A 47 -32.13 -1.17 13.58
N TYR A 48 -31.70 -0.43 12.58
CA TYR A 48 -31.23 0.94 12.72
C TYR A 48 -32.05 1.87 11.84
N GLN A 49 -32.32 3.06 12.33
CA GLN A 49 -32.91 4.11 11.52
C GLN A 49 -31.80 4.73 10.65
N THR A 50 -32.04 4.76 9.34
CA THR A 50 -31.13 5.41 8.39
C THR A 50 -31.30 6.92 8.41
N VAL A 51 -30.32 7.66 7.87
CA VAL A 51 -30.43 9.12 7.71
C VAL A 51 -31.63 9.51 6.83
N ALA A 52 -32.04 8.66 5.90
CA ALA A 52 -33.22 8.87 5.06
C ALA A 52 -34.55 8.59 5.78
N GLY A 53 -34.52 8.19 7.04
CA GLY A 53 -35.74 7.88 7.81
C GLY A 53 -36.30 6.49 7.55
N THR A 54 -35.66 5.66 6.75
CA THR A 54 -36.00 4.25 6.53
C THR A 54 -35.34 3.35 7.58
N GLU A 55 -35.78 2.11 7.68
CA GLU A 55 -35.18 1.12 8.57
C GLU A 55 -34.19 0.23 7.81
N ASN A 56 -33.03 0.00 8.39
CA ASN A 56 -32.05 -0.97 7.93
C ASN A 56 -31.92 -2.09 8.98
N ARG A 57 -32.17 -3.32 8.57
CA ARG A 57 -32.08 -4.52 9.42
C ARG A 57 -30.84 -5.32 9.06
N ILE A 58 -29.97 -5.53 10.02
CA ILE A 58 -28.72 -6.26 9.88
C ILE A 58 -28.74 -7.57 10.66
N TYR A 59 -27.96 -8.55 10.21
CA TYR A 59 -27.94 -9.91 10.74
C TYR A 59 -26.49 -10.42 10.89
N GLY A 60 -26.33 -11.43 11.74
CA GLY A 60 -25.11 -12.24 11.81
C GLY A 60 -23.83 -11.40 11.97
N GLU A 61 -22.92 -11.57 11.04
CA GLU A 61 -21.61 -10.89 11.03
C GLU A 61 -21.70 -9.36 10.91
N ASP A 62 -22.74 -8.83 10.25
CA ASP A 62 -22.89 -7.39 10.07
C ASP A 62 -23.10 -6.66 11.39
N ILE A 63 -23.64 -7.36 12.41
CA ILE A 63 -23.77 -6.80 13.76
C ILE A 63 -22.38 -6.58 14.39
N SER A 64 -21.45 -7.54 14.24
CA SER A 64 -20.10 -7.38 14.74
C SER A 64 -19.32 -6.33 13.95
N LYS A 65 -19.43 -6.35 12.61
CA LYS A 65 -18.81 -5.35 11.73
C LYS A 65 -19.25 -3.93 12.07
N ARG A 66 -20.57 -3.75 12.33
CA ARG A 66 -21.08 -2.45 12.76
C ARG A 66 -20.51 -2.02 14.12
N ARG A 67 -20.36 -2.94 15.07
CA ARG A 67 -19.75 -2.64 16.37
C ARG A 67 -18.33 -2.15 16.18
N ASP A 68 -17.53 -2.86 15.38
CA ASP A 68 -16.15 -2.48 15.05
C ASP A 68 -16.09 -1.10 14.37
N LEU A 69 -17.08 -0.76 13.52
CA LEU A 69 -17.21 0.57 12.93
C LEU A 69 -17.44 1.65 13.99
N VAL A 70 -18.34 1.39 14.94
CA VAL A 70 -18.62 2.32 16.04
C VAL A 70 -17.41 2.52 16.94
N ASP A 71 -16.71 1.44 17.27
CA ASP A 71 -15.49 1.49 18.06
C ASP A 71 -14.40 2.29 17.35
N ALA A 72 -14.20 2.08 16.06
CA ALA A 72 -13.27 2.86 15.26
C ALA A 72 -13.65 4.37 15.21
N VAL A 73 -14.95 4.68 15.05
CA VAL A 73 -15.41 6.09 15.05
C VAL A 73 -15.20 6.74 16.42
N ASN A 74 -15.39 6.00 17.51
CA ASN A 74 -15.14 6.51 18.86
C ASN A 74 -13.64 6.72 19.14
N GLU A 75 -12.77 5.90 18.55
CA GLU A 75 -11.32 5.95 18.75
C GLU A 75 -10.65 7.09 17.96
N ILE A 76 -10.92 7.16 16.64
CA ILE A 76 -10.21 8.08 15.74
C ILE A 76 -11.11 9.16 15.11
N GLY A 77 -12.41 9.13 15.36
CA GLY A 77 -13.38 10.09 14.83
C GLY A 77 -13.96 9.71 13.45
N PHE A 78 -15.19 10.16 13.21
CA PHE A 78 -15.96 9.84 11.99
C PHE A 78 -15.21 10.20 10.70
N ALA A 79 -14.70 11.44 10.60
CA ALA A 79 -14.04 11.91 9.38
C ALA A 79 -12.81 11.07 9.01
N GLN A 80 -12.01 10.66 10.01
CA GLN A 80 -10.82 9.85 9.79
C GLN A 80 -11.18 8.40 9.38
N VAL A 81 -12.23 7.82 9.97
CA VAL A 81 -12.72 6.49 9.56
C VAL A 81 -13.23 6.52 8.11
N MET A 82 -14.00 7.56 7.72
CA MET A 82 -14.49 7.70 6.34
C MET A 82 -13.33 7.88 5.34
N GLU A 83 -12.36 8.73 5.66
CA GLU A 83 -11.17 8.92 4.83
C GLU A 83 -10.36 7.63 4.70
N LYS A 84 -10.16 6.89 5.79
CA LYS A 84 -9.46 5.61 5.80
C LYS A 84 -10.18 4.58 4.91
N ALA A 85 -11.50 4.50 4.99
CA ALA A 85 -12.30 3.58 4.16
C ALA A 85 -12.24 3.96 2.68
N ALA A 86 -12.51 5.23 2.34
CA ALA A 86 -12.49 5.72 0.97
C ALA A 86 -11.13 5.48 0.29
N TYR A 87 -10.04 5.78 1.02
CA TYR A 87 -8.70 5.58 0.51
C TYR A 87 -8.33 4.09 0.36
N THR A 88 -8.75 3.25 1.29
CA THR A 88 -8.52 1.79 1.18
C THR A 88 -9.18 1.22 -0.08
N TRP A 89 -10.41 1.64 -0.38
CA TRP A 89 -11.09 1.21 -1.60
C TRP A 89 -10.47 1.81 -2.86
N PHE A 90 -10.03 3.07 -2.81
CA PHE A 90 -9.27 3.68 -3.90
C PHE A 90 -8.01 2.86 -4.22
N ASN A 91 -7.18 2.55 -3.22
CA ASN A 91 -5.95 1.78 -3.41
C ASN A 91 -6.23 0.40 -4.03
N ARG A 92 -7.26 -0.29 -3.57
CA ARG A 92 -7.63 -1.62 -4.08
C ARG A 92 -8.10 -1.57 -5.52
N LEU A 93 -8.91 -0.56 -5.88
CA LEU A 93 -9.35 -0.36 -7.26
C LEU A 93 -8.16 -0.12 -8.19
N ILE A 94 -7.23 0.76 -7.81
CA ILE A 94 -6.04 1.04 -8.61
C ILE A 94 -5.14 -0.19 -8.73
N ALA A 95 -4.93 -0.91 -7.63
CA ALA A 95 -4.12 -2.12 -7.62
C ALA A 95 -4.71 -3.20 -8.54
N ILE A 96 -6.01 -3.46 -8.43
CA ILE A 96 -6.69 -4.45 -9.28
C ILE A 96 -6.65 -4.01 -10.75
N ARG A 97 -6.85 -2.69 -11.04
CA ARG A 97 -6.74 -2.18 -12.41
C ARG A 97 -5.35 -2.39 -12.99
N PHE A 98 -4.31 -2.09 -12.23
CA PHE A 98 -2.94 -2.31 -12.66
C PHE A 98 -2.66 -3.81 -12.91
N MET A 99 -3.10 -4.67 -11.99
CA MET A 99 -2.88 -6.12 -12.10
C MET A 99 -3.65 -6.76 -13.26
N GLU A 100 -4.91 -6.37 -13.50
CA GLU A 100 -5.69 -6.94 -14.61
C GLU A 100 -5.13 -6.55 -15.98
N VAL A 101 -4.63 -5.31 -16.12
CA VAL A 101 -4.06 -4.83 -17.39
C VAL A 101 -2.74 -5.54 -17.72
N ASN A 102 -1.94 -5.89 -16.69
CA ASN A 102 -0.64 -6.52 -16.86
C ASN A 102 -0.66 -8.07 -16.75
N ASP A 103 -1.85 -8.67 -16.66
CA ASP A 103 -2.03 -10.13 -16.45
C ASP A 103 -1.31 -10.64 -15.18
N TYR A 104 -1.38 -9.84 -14.10
CA TYR A 104 -0.78 -10.15 -12.80
C TYR A 104 -1.78 -10.74 -11.79
N LEU A 105 -3.08 -10.75 -12.11
CA LEU A 105 -4.09 -11.38 -11.27
C LEU A 105 -3.90 -12.90 -11.25
N PRO A 106 -3.82 -13.55 -10.08
CA PRO A 106 -3.74 -15.01 -10.01
C PRO A 106 -4.92 -15.72 -10.69
N THR A 107 -6.08 -15.09 -10.69
CA THR A 107 -7.32 -15.58 -11.34
C THR A 107 -7.30 -15.48 -12.86
N ARG A 108 -6.45 -14.61 -13.42
CA ARG A 108 -6.35 -14.27 -14.85
C ARG A 108 -7.63 -13.76 -15.50
N THR A 109 -8.65 -13.46 -14.71
CA THR A 109 -9.92 -12.87 -15.15
C THR A 109 -9.93 -11.39 -14.82
N ARG A 110 -10.34 -10.53 -15.76
CA ARG A 110 -10.45 -9.09 -15.51
C ARG A 110 -11.60 -8.79 -14.56
N VAL A 111 -11.34 -7.95 -13.58
CA VAL A 111 -12.25 -7.67 -12.46
C VAL A 111 -13.06 -6.39 -12.68
N LEU A 112 -12.42 -5.34 -13.19
CA LEU A 112 -13.02 -4.02 -13.37
C LEU A 112 -13.45 -3.77 -14.82
N SER A 113 -12.89 -4.53 -15.75
CA SER A 113 -13.08 -4.36 -17.20
C SER A 113 -13.30 -5.70 -17.89
N SER A 114 -13.47 -5.66 -19.21
CA SER A 114 -13.53 -6.87 -20.05
C SER A 114 -12.39 -6.86 -21.06
N ALA A 115 -11.80 -8.03 -21.32
CA ALA A 115 -10.79 -8.25 -22.35
C ALA A 115 -11.37 -8.07 -23.77
N THR A 116 -12.68 -8.26 -23.93
CA THR A 116 -13.38 -8.11 -25.21
C THR A 116 -13.90 -6.68 -25.46
N GLY A 117 -13.69 -5.76 -24.52
CA GLY A 117 -14.25 -4.40 -24.57
C GLY A 117 -15.74 -4.31 -24.23
N SER A 118 -16.33 -5.37 -23.67
CA SER A 118 -17.68 -5.32 -23.11
C SER A 118 -17.78 -4.32 -21.97
N LYS A 119 -18.98 -3.75 -21.79
CA LYS A 119 -19.27 -2.90 -20.63
C LYS A 119 -19.36 -3.70 -19.32
N THR A 120 -19.70 -4.99 -19.40
CA THR A 120 -19.74 -5.87 -18.24
C THR A 120 -18.34 -6.44 -17.97
N PRO A 121 -17.80 -6.32 -16.76
CA PRO A 121 -16.52 -6.91 -16.40
C PRO A 121 -16.52 -8.44 -16.55
N ASP A 122 -15.38 -9.01 -16.94
CA ASP A 122 -15.27 -10.46 -17.16
C ASP A 122 -15.57 -11.27 -15.91
N ILE A 123 -15.24 -10.78 -14.72
CA ILE A 123 -15.55 -11.46 -13.45
C ILE A 123 -17.05 -11.71 -13.26
N VAL A 124 -17.92 -10.85 -13.84
CA VAL A 124 -19.39 -11.00 -13.76
C VAL A 124 -19.90 -11.98 -14.82
N THR A 125 -19.31 -11.99 -16.01
CA THR A 125 -19.72 -12.89 -17.09
C THR A 125 -19.17 -14.29 -16.93
N GLU A 126 -17.98 -14.43 -16.33
CA GLU A 126 -17.23 -15.68 -16.18
C GLU A 126 -17.24 -16.20 -14.73
N TYR A 127 -18.14 -15.71 -13.85
CA TYR A 127 -18.11 -15.99 -12.40
C TYR A 127 -18.11 -17.47 -12.02
N ARG A 128 -18.56 -18.35 -12.91
CA ARG A 128 -18.58 -19.81 -12.69
C ARG A 128 -17.23 -20.47 -13.00
N GLU A 129 -16.43 -19.83 -13.85
CA GLU A 129 -15.17 -20.36 -14.38
C GLU A 129 -13.95 -19.72 -13.70
N VAL A 130 -14.18 -18.54 -13.07
CA VAL A 130 -13.11 -17.82 -12.37
C VAL A 130 -12.59 -18.60 -11.17
N ASN A 131 -11.28 -18.70 -11.05
CA ASN A 131 -10.62 -19.39 -9.93
C ASN A 131 -10.60 -18.52 -8.66
N LEU A 132 -11.76 -18.31 -8.05
CA LEU A 132 -11.94 -17.52 -6.81
C LEU A 132 -12.30 -18.39 -5.59
N ASN A 133 -12.19 -19.72 -5.69
CA ASN A 133 -12.59 -20.64 -4.63
C ASN A 133 -14.03 -20.36 -4.12
N LEU A 134 -14.95 -20.04 -5.04
CA LEU A 134 -16.35 -19.79 -4.72
C LEU A 134 -17.03 -21.09 -4.26
N THR A 135 -17.77 -21.02 -3.16
CA THR A 135 -18.62 -22.11 -2.69
C THR A 135 -19.92 -22.18 -3.50
N ASP A 136 -20.66 -23.30 -3.39
CA ASP A 136 -21.97 -23.42 -4.02
C ASP A 136 -22.92 -22.31 -3.56
N GLU A 137 -22.87 -21.92 -2.29
CA GLU A 137 -23.66 -20.81 -1.72
C GLU A 137 -23.27 -19.46 -2.36
N ASP A 138 -21.96 -19.23 -2.59
CA ASP A 138 -21.47 -18.03 -3.29
C ASP A 138 -22.02 -17.96 -4.72
N LEU A 139 -21.97 -19.08 -5.44
CA LEU A 139 -22.48 -19.19 -6.82
C LEU A 139 -24.00 -18.95 -6.89
N GLU A 140 -24.76 -19.54 -5.96
CA GLU A 140 -26.22 -19.32 -5.85
C GLU A 140 -26.53 -17.86 -5.58
N LYS A 141 -25.79 -17.20 -4.67
CA LYS A 141 -25.98 -15.78 -4.35
C LYS A 141 -25.72 -14.89 -5.57
N VAL A 142 -24.63 -15.10 -6.29
CA VAL A 142 -24.33 -14.34 -7.53
C VAL A 142 -25.41 -14.58 -8.57
N GLN A 143 -25.84 -15.84 -8.77
CA GLN A 143 -26.89 -16.18 -9.72
C GLN A 143 -28.23 -15.52 -9.36
N MET A 144 -28.57 -15.45 -8.08
CA MET A 144 -29.78 -14.78 -7.60
C MET A 144 -29.74 -13.29 -7.89
N CYS A 145 -28.63 -12.61 -7.60
CA CYS A 145 -28.45 -11.20 -7.95
C CYS A 145 -28.63 -10.94 -9.45
N ILE A 146 -28.04 -11.78 -10.31
CA ILE A 146 -28.18 -11.66 -11.77
C ILE A 146 -29.63 -11.88 -12.22
N LYS A 147 -30.34 -12.89 -11.68
CA LYS A 147 -31.76 -13.15 -11.99
C LYS A 147 -32.67 -11.99 -11.59
N GLU A 148 -32.34 -11.29 -10.51
CA GLU A 148 -33.06 -10.12 -10.01
C GLU A 148 -32.64 -8.80 -10.69
N ASN A 149 -31.80 -8.84 -11.71
CA ASN A 149 -31.20 -7.69 -12.37
C ASN A 149 -30.36 -6.78 -11.43
N LYS A 150 -29.88 -7.30 -10.30
CA LYS A 150 -29.00 -6.63 -9.34
C LYS A 150 -27.52 -6.86 -9.72
N TYR A 151 -27.13 -6.42 -10.91
CA TYR A 151 -25.81 -6.70 -11.47
C TYR A 151 -24.68 -6.04 -10.68
N ASP A 152 -24.91 -4.84 -10.14
CA ASP A 152 -23.92 -4.17 -9.29
C ASP A 152 -23.69 -4.91 -7.96
N ASP A 153 -24.74 -5.51 -7.37
CA ASP A 153 -24.60 -6.30 -6.15
C ASP A 153 -23.82 -7.61 -6.43
N ALA A 154 -24.05 -8.24 -7.58
CA ALA A 154 -23.24 -9.38 -8.03
C ALA A 154 -21.76 -9.00 -8.22
N PHE A 155 -21.50 -7.88 -8.88
CA PHE A 155 -20.16 -7.35 -9.10
C PHE A 155 -19.45 -7.05 -7.78
N GLU A 156 -20.09 -6.30 -6.88
CA GLU A 156 -19.54 -5.93 -5.58
C GLU A 156 -19.17 -7.17 -4.76
N TYR A 157 -20.04 -8.17 -4.76
CA TYR A 157 -19.79 -9.45 -4.08
C TYR A 157 -18.54 -10.16 -4.63
N LEU A 158 -18.41 -10.27 -5.95
CA LEU A 158 -17.26 -10.89 -6.61
C LEU A 158 -15.99 -10.09 -6.41
N PHE A 159 -16.08 -8.75 -6.43
CA PHE A 159 -14.96 -7.85 -6.14
C PHE A 159 -14.41 -8.07 -4.72
N VAL A 160 -15.30 -8.19 -3.72
CA VAL A 160 -14.89 -8.50 -2.33
C VAL A 160 -14.23 -9.86 -2.24
N LYS A 161 -14.75 -10.88 -2.93
CA LYS A 161 -14.13 -12.22 -3.00
C LYS A 161 -12.74 -12.16 -3.64
N GLN A 162 -12.57 -11.40 -4.72
CA GLN A 162 -11.27 -11.16 -5.35
C GLN A 162 -10.29 -10.48 -4.38
N CYS A 163 -10.73 -9.48 -3.62
CA CYS A 163 -9.89 -8.85 -2.60
C CYS A 163 -9.45 -9.84 -1.51
N LYS A 164 -10.35 -10.74 -1.09
CA LYS A 164 -10.03 -11.79 -0.11
C LYS A 164 -9.01 -12.80 -0.64
N GLU A 165 -9.10 -13.17 -1.92
CA GLU A 165 -8.12 -14.07 -2.55
C GLU A 165 -6.75 -13.38 -2.69
N LEU A 166 -6.71 -12.09 -3.07
CA LEU A 166 -5.47 -11.32 -3.19
C LEU A 166 -4.71 -11.15 -1.87
N LYS A 167 -5.37 -11.33 -0.72
CA LYS A 167 -4.71 -11.29 0.58
C LYS A 167 -3.59 -12.35 0.71
N ARG A 168 -3.69 -13.47 0.02
CA ARG A 168 -2.68 -14.53 0.05
C ARG A 168 -1.34 -14.05 -0.52
N VAL A 169 -1.38 -13.26 -1.58
CA VAL A 169 -0.17 -12.80 -2.31
C VAL A 169 0.23 -11.36 -1.98
N LEU A 170 -0.73 -10.53 -1.55
CA LEU A 170 -0.52 -9.12 -1.19
C LEU A 170 -1.12 -8.82 0.20
N PRO A 171 -0.62 -9.47 1.27
CA PRO A 171 -1.22 -9.38 2.61
C PRO A 171 -1.23 -7.96 3.18
N LYS A 172 -0.25 -7.10 2.87
CA LYS A 172 -0.19 -5.74 3.44
C LYS A 172 -1.21 -4.78 2.79
N LEU A 173 -1.60 -5.02 1.53
CA LEU A 173 -2.61 -4.21 0.84
C LEU A 173 -4.03 -4.75 1.04
N PHE A 174 -4.19 -6.08 0.98
CA PHE A 174 -5.45 -6.77 1.18
C PHE A 174 -5.55 -7.42 2.57
N LYS A 175 -4.75 -6.95 3.54
CA LYS A 175 -4.83 -7.33 4.95
C LYS A 175 -6.29 -7.32 5.36
N LYS A 176 -6.67 -8.18 6.31
CA LYS A 176 -8.02 -8.28 6.83
C LYS A 176 -8.61 -6.87 6.86
N THR A 177 -9.47 -6.60 5.95
CA THR A 177 -10.29 -5.42 5.98
C THR A 177 -10.88 -5.46 7.35
N ASP A 178 -10.65 -4.43 8.17
CA ASP A 178 -11.43 -4.30 9.40
C ASP A 178 -12.82 -4.59 8.90
N ASP A 179 -13.47 -5.61 9.41
CA ASP A 179 -14.66 -6.19 8.77
C ASP A 179 -15.74 -5.13 8.47
N TYR A 180 -15.72 -4.01 9.21
CA TYR A 180 -16.59 -2.85 8.98
C TYR A 180 -16.39 -2.13 7.65
N MET A 181 -15.21 -2.19 7.03
CA MET A 181 -14.99 -1.55 5.73
C MET A 181 -15.82 -2.17 4.62
N GLU A 182 -16.18 -3.45 4.76
CA GLU A 182 -17.11 -4.11 3.82
C GLU A 182 -18.49 -3.46 3.89
N LEU A 183 -18.95 -3.02 5.07
CA LEU A 183 -20.23 -2.31 5.22
C LEU A 183 -20.25 -0.94 4.53
N LEU A 184 -19.07 -0.33 4.37
CA LEU A 184 -18.89 0.99 3.78
C LEU A 184 -18.64 0.95 2.26
N LEU A 185 -18.55 -0.25 1.68
CA LEU A 185 -18.36 -0.41 0.25
C LEU A 185 -19.69 -0.31 -0.49
N LYS A 186 -19.70 0.46 -1.57
CA LYS A 186 -20.72 0.41 -2.60
C LYS A 186 -20.08 0.73 -3.94
N LEU A 187 -20.07 -0.23 -4.83
CA LEU A 187 -19.50 -0.12 -6.17
C LEU A 187 -20.58 -0.32 -7.23
N SER A 188 -20.44 0.41 -8.33
CA SER A 188 -21.24 0.22 -9.54
C SER A 188 -20.31 0.25 -10.75
N TYR A 189 -20.55 -0.67 -11.68
CA TYR A 189 -19.93 -0.64 -13.00
C TYR A 189 -20.92 -0.24 -14.10
N ILE A 190 -22.22 -0.18 -13.78
CA ILE A 190 -23.31 0.14 -14.70
C ILE A 190 -23.47 1.65 -14.81
N ASN A 191 -23.51 2.33 -13.67
CA ASN A 191 -23.73 3.76 -13.56
C ASN A 191 -22.41 4.54 -13.53
N ASP A 192 -22.50 5.87 -13.65
CA ASP A 192 -21.36 6.79 -13.53
C ASP A 192 -20.78 6.75 -12.11
N GLY A 193 -19.99 5.73 -11.82
CA GLY A 193 -19.31 5.48 -10.56
C GLY A 193 -17.80 5.42 -10.74
N VAL A 194 -17.08 5.23 -9.62
CA VAL A 194 -15.62 5.23 -9.61
C VAL A 194 -15.03 4.15 -10.52
N VAL A 195 -15.65 2.96 -10.61
CA VAL A 195 -15.19 1.85 -11.44
C VAL A 195 -15.29 2.23 -12.92
N ARG A 196 -16.44 2.74 -13.33
CA ARG A 196 -16.68 3.16 -14.70
C ARG A 196 -15.74 4.29 -15.11
N MET A 197 -15.61 5.28 -14.24
CA MET A 197 -14.71 6.41 -14.46
C MET A 197 -13.25 5.93 -14.60
N LEU A 198 -12.78 4.99 -13.77
CA LEU A 198 -11.42 4.45 -13.85
C LEU A 198 -11.14 3.79 -15.20
N VAL A 199 -12.10 2.99 -15.69
CA VAL A 199 -11.94 2.23 -16.93
C VAL A 199 -12.07 3.12 -18.18
N ASP A 200 -13.03 4.06 -18.18
CA ASP A 200 -13.36 4.86 -19.37
C ASP A 200 -12.49 6.11 -19.53
N THR A 201 -12.00 6.71 -18.43
CA THR A 201 -11.28 8.00 -18.50
C THR A 201 -9.76 7.88 -18.53
N ILE A 202 -9.21 6.76 -18.04
CA ILE A 202 -7.77 6.52 -18.10
C ILE A 202 -7.49 5.44 -19.13
N PRO A 203 -6.85 5.78 -20.26
CA PRO A 203 -6.48 4.80 -21.27
C PRO A 203 -5.66 3.64 -20.70
N GLU A 204 -5.98 2.42 -21.08
CA GLU A 204 -5.34 1.20 -20.59
C GLU A 204 -3.81 1.21 -20.75
N ARG A 205 -3.31 1.82 -21.86
CA ARG A 205 -1.87 1.99 -22.08
C ARG A 205 -1.12 2.68 -20.94
N ASN A 206 -1.79 3.51 -20.13
CA ASN A 206 -1.15 4.16 -18.97
C ASN A 206 -0.85 3.19 -17.83
N PHE A 207 -1.54 2.05 -17.76
CA PHE A 207 -1.30 0.98 -16.81
C PHE A 207 -0.43 -0.14 -17.39
N ASN A 208 -0.41 -0.29 -18.71
CA ASN A 208 0.28 -1.40 -19.39
C ASN A 208 1.78 -1.13 -19.48
N ILE A 209 2.59 -1.88 -18.73
CA ILE A 209 4.06 -1.75 -18.71
C ILE A 209 4.74 -2.18 -20.02
N GLN A 210 4.04 -2.86 -20.93
CA GLN A 210 4.55 -3.19 -22.25
C GLN A 210 4.41 -2.02 -23.24
N ASP A 211 3.63 -1.00 -22.88
CA ASP A 211 3.41 0.22 -23.66
C ASP A 211 4.07 1.43 -22.95
N GLU A 212 3.24 2.43 -22.63
CA GLU A 212 3.67 3.67 -21.97
C GLU A 212 3.52 3.63 -20.44
N GLY A 213 2.93 2.57 -19.91
CA GLY A 213 2.63 2.41 -18.48
C GLY A 213 3.88 2.13 -17.67
N GLN A 214 3.85 2.56 -16.43
CA GLN A 214 4.91 2.36 -15.45
C GLN A 214 4.27 2.17 -14.08
N VAL A 215 4.96 1.48 -13.18
CA VAL A 215 4.51 1.30 -11.79
C VAL A 215 4.31 2.66 -11.08
N GLU A 216 5.01 3.69 -11.53
CA GLU A 216 4.94 5.08 -11.05
C GLU A 216 3.54 5.71 -11.18
N ILE A 217 2.64 5.15 -12.00
CA ILE A 217 1.24 5.61 -12.07
C ILE A 217 0.59 5.58 -10.68
N ILE A 218 0.97 4.63 -9.84
CA ILE A 218 0.48 4.48 -8.47
C ILE A 218 0.84 5.70 -7.63
N GLY A 219 2.09 6.17 -7.76
CA GLY A 219 2.58 7.37 -7.09
C GLY A 219 1.87 8.65 -7.55
N TRP A 220 1.62 8.79 -8.86
CA TRP A 220 0.84 9.90 -9.39
C TRP A 220 -0.60 9.89 -8.89
N MET A 221 -1.25 8.71 -8.83
CA MET A 221 -2.58 8.55 -8.25
C MET A 221 -2.63 9.01 -6.80
N TYR A 222 -1.65 8.60 -5.98
CA TYR A 222 -1.53 9.01 -4.60
C TYR A 222 -1.36 10.52 -4.45
N GLN A 223 -0.45 11.12 -5.21
CA GLN A 223 -0.23 12.56 -5.18
C GLN A 223 -1.50 13.34 -5.53
N TYR A 224 -2.20 12.93 -6.57
CA TYR A 224 -3.38 13.65 -7.04
C TYR A 224 -4.60 13.43 -6.15
N TYR A 225 -4.73 12.27 -5.52
CA TYR A 225 -5.76 12.02 -4.50
C TYR A 225 -5.67 13.01 -3.34
N ASN A 226 -4.46 13.37 -2.93
CA ASN A 226 -4.20 14.30 -1.83
C ASN A 226 -4.19 15.78 -2.24
N THR A 227 -4.50 16.14 -3.49
CA THR A 227 -4.46 17.53 -3.98
C THR A 227 -5.39 18.46 -3.20
N GLU A 228 -6.63 18.07 -2.97
CA GLU A 228 -7.60 18.89 -2.24
C GLU A 228 -7.26 19.00 -0.74
N PRO A 229 -6.96 17.93 0.00
CA PRO A 229 -6.46 18.00 1.38
C PRO A 229 -5.25 18.92 1.53
N LYS A 230 -4.28 18.82 0.63
CA LYS A 230 -3.09 19.68 0.60
C LYS A 230 -3.44 21.14 0.42
N SER A 231 -4.31 21.44 -0.54
CA SER A 231 -4.76 22.81 -0.82
C SER A 231 -5.54 23.41 0.36
N ALA A 232 -6.39 22.60 1.00
CA ALA A 232 -7.16 23.02 2.18
C ALA A 232 -6.23 23.33 3.37
N ALA A 233 -5.22 22.48 3.62
CA ALA A 233 -4.26 22.66 4.69
C ALA A 233 -3.42 23.95 4.52
N PHE A 234 -2.97 24.25 3.30
CA PHE A 234 -2.24 25.49 3.01
C PHE A 234 -3.14 26.75 2.95
N GLY A 235 -4.43 26.60 2.66
CA GLY A 235 -5.37 27.72 2.58
C GLY A 235 -5.89 28.22 3.93
N LYS A 236 -5.73 27.46 5.00
CA LYS A 236 -6.21 27.84 6.33
C LYS A 236 -5.26 28.80 7.06
N LYS A 237 -5.79 29.61 7.98
CA LYS A 237 -5.02 30.55 8.84
C LYS A 237 -4.47 29.88 10.11
N GLY A 238 -4.28 28.60 10.14
CA GLY A 238 -3.83 27.86 11.34
C GLY A 238 -2.51 27.13 11.10
N LYS A 239 -1.99 26.50 12.15
CA LYS A 239 -0.88 25.56 12.03
C LYS A 239 -1.34 24.30 11.29
N ILE A 240 -0.43 23.64 10.59
CA ILE A 240 -0.64 22.28 10.05
C ILE A 240 -0.86 21.33 11.23
N THR A 241 -1.92 20.54 11.16
CA THR A 241 -2.21 19.53 12.18
C THR A 241 -1.50 18.20 11.87
N LYS A 242 -1.42 17.33 12.85
CA LYS A 242 -0.84 15.99 12.76
C LYS A 242 -1.45 15.18 11.59
N GLU A 243 -2.76 15.26 11.43
CA GLU A 243 -3.51 14.55 10.39
C GLU A 243 -3.26 15.13 8.98
N GLU A 244 -2.83 16.38 8.89
CA GLU A 244 -2.54 17.03 7.62
C GLU A 244 -1.09 16.84 7.16
N ILE A 245 -0.17 16.43 8.05
CA ILE A 245 1.25 16.23 7.72
C ILE A 245 1.43 15.35 6.48
N PRO A 246 0.80 14.17 6.36
CA PRO A 246 0.98 13.34 5.18
C PRO A 246 0.61 14.04 3.86
N ALA A 247 -0.47 14.81 3.85
CA ALA A 247 -0.92 15.51 2.64
C ALA A 247 0.00 16.68 2.25
N VAL A 248 0.51 17.45 3.22
CA VAL A 248 1.33 18.65 2.95
C VAL A 248 2.79 18.31 2.63
N THR A 249 3.33 17.24 3.21
CA THR A 249 4.71 16.80 2.99
C THR A 249 4.89 15.90 1.77
N GLN A 250 3.80 15.36 1.27
CA GLN A 250 3.83 14.48 0.11
C GLN A 250 4.46 15.17 -1.11
N LEU A 251 5.49 14.53 -1.66
CA LEU A 251 6.17 14.91 -2.89
C LEU A 251 6.41 13.66 -3.73
N PHE A 252 6.08 13.72 -5.01
CA PHE A 252 6.51 12.70 -5.97
C PHE A 252 7.79 13.19 -6.65
N THR A 253 8.92 12.62 -6.25
CA THR A 253 10.24 13.03 -6.72
C THR A 253 10.36 12.82 -8.24
N PRO A 254 10.81 13.80 -9.02
CA PRO A 254 11.03 13.62 -10.46
C PRO A 254 11.97 12.44 -10.77
N ASP A 255 11.65 11.66 -11.80
CA ASP A 255 12.38 10.44 -12.17
C ASP A 255 13.89 10.63 -12.30
N TRP A 256 14.32 11.71 -12.95
CA TRP A 256 15.74 11.99 -13.11
C TRP A 256 16.49 12.21 -11.79
N ILE A 257 15.82 12.77 -10.76
CA ILE A 257 16.40 12.94 -9.42
C ILE A 257 16.51 11.57 -8.75
N VAL A 258 15.48 10.74 -8.85
CA VAL A 258 15.50 9.38 -8.30
C VAL A 258 16.66 8.59 -8.89
N ARG A 259 16.82 8.62 -10.21
CA ARG A 259 17.93 7.95 -10.89
C ARG A 259 19.29 8.48 -10.42
N TYR A 260 19.43 9.80 -10.41
CA TYR A 260 20.64 10.43 -9.93
C TYR A 260 21.00 9.99 -8.50
N MET A 261 20.03 9.98 -7.60
CA MET A 261 20.26 9.58 -6.19
C MET A 261 20.69 8.13 -6.08
N VAL A 262 19.97 7.21 -6.71
CA VAL A 262 20.24 5.77 -6.59
C VAL A 262 21.51 5.35 -7.30
N GLU A 263 21.75 5.86 -8.52
CA GLU A 263 22.94 5.56 -9.29
C GLU A 263 24.23 6.07 -8.59
N ASN A 264 24.15 7.22 -7.90
CA ASN A 264 25.30 7.83 -7.20
C ASN A 264 25.39 7.50 -5.71
N SER A 265 24.52 6.63 -5.20
CA SER A 265 24.63 6.05 -3.85
C SER A 265 24.85 4.54 -3.94
N LEU A 266 23.78 3.78 -4.10
CA LEU A 266 23.82 2.33 -4.23
C LEU A 266 24.72 1.88 -5.40
N GLY A 267 24.51 2.46 -6.59
CA GLY A 267 25.28 2.13 -7.78
C GLY A 267 26.76 2.46 -7.61
N ARG A 268 27.08 3.65 -7.06
CA ARG A 268 28.47 4.06 -6.81
C ARG A 268 29.15 3.13 -5.81
N LEU A 269 28.53 2.81 -4.69
CA LEU A 269 29.08 1.90 -3.69
C LEU A 269 29.48 0.57 -4.33
N TRP A 270 28.58 0.01 -5.18
CA TRP A 270 28.85 -1.24 -5.86
C TRP A 270 30.03 -1.14 -6.83
N VAL A 271 30.03 -0.16 -7.74
CA VAL A 271 31.08 0.01 -8.76
C VAL A 271 32.43 0.31 -8.13
N GLU A 272 32.50 1.07 -7.05
CA GLU A 272 33.74 1.37 -6.35
C GLU A 272 34.36 0.12 -5.71
N GLY A 273 33.57 -0.86 -5.30
CA GLY A 273 34.04 -2.17 -4.83
C GLY A 273 34.31 -3.17 -5.97
N HIS A 274 33.53 -3.08 -7.04
CA HIS A 274 33.51 -4.06 -8.14
C HIS A 274 33.66 -3.37 -9.51
N PRO A 275 34.80 -2.70 -9.77
CA PRO A 275 35.00 -1.90 -10.98
C PRO A 275 34.93 -2.73 -12.27
N ASP A 276 35.19 -4.03 -12.23
CA ASP A 276 35.06 -4.96 -13.34
C ASP A 276 33.62 -5.13 -13.83
N THR A 277 32.63 -4.83 -13.00
CA THR A 277 31.21 -4.87 -13.39
C THR A 277 30.73 -3.61 -14.13
N TRP A 278 31.51 -2.52 -14.11
CA TRP A 278 31.12 -1.23 -14.68
C TRP A 278 30.73 -1.32 -16.16
N GLU A 279 31.51 -2.06 -16.96
CA GLU A 279 31.22 -2.22 -18.40
C GLU A 279 29.85 -2.87 -18.68
N LEU A 280 29.29 -3.63 -17.75
CA LEU A 280 27.98 -4.24 -17.84
C LEU A 280 26.84 -3.30 -17.40
N LEU A 281 27.16 -2.30 -16.56
CA LEU A 281 26.19 -1.44 -15.88
C LEU A 281 26.04 -0.05 -16.51
N LYS A 282 27.12 0.51 -17.04
CA LYS A 282 27.23 1.92 -17.46
C LYS A 282 26.16 2.38 -18.46
N ASP A 283 25.75 1.53 -19.38
CA ASP A 283 24.76 1.89 -20.42
C ASP A 283 23.35 2.07 -19.83
N ASN A 284 23.09 1.53 -18.65
CA ASN A 284 21.82 1.62 -17.95
C ASN A 284 21.73 2.83 -17.01
N TRP A 285 22.87 3.37 -16.57
CA TRP A 285 22.95 4.39 -15.52
C TRP A 285 23.29 5.77 -16.09
N LYS A 286 22.28 6.39 -16.65
CA LYS A 286 22.40 7.67 -17.37
C LYS A 286 22.89 8.84 -16.50
N TYR A 287 22.60 8.83 -15.21
CA TYR A 287 22.89 9.92 -14.27
C TYR A 287 24.03 9.59 -13.32
N TYR A 288 24.73 8.47 -13.54
CA TYR A 288 25.95 8.15 -12.81
C TYR A 288 27.04 9.15 -13.13
N LEU A 289 27.65 9.70 -12.11
CA LEU A 289 28.76 10.66 -12.24
C LEU A 289 30.07 9.93 -12.11
N GLU A 290 30.99 10.18 -13.04
CA GLU A 290 32.38 9.76 -12.89
C GLU A 290 33.01 10.46 -11.69
N GLU A 291 34.04 9.81 -11.11
CA GLU A 291 34.76 10.37 -9.99
C GLU A 291 35.54 11.62 -10.44
N ALA A 292 35.39 12.71 -9.69
CA ALA A 292 36.20 13.88 -9.87
C ALA A 292 37.62 13.62 -9.38
N GLN A 293 38.58 14.33 -9.93
CA GLN A 293 39.98 14.26 -9.48
C GLN A 293 40.07 14.69 -8.00
N GLN A 294 40.68 13.84 -7.17
CA GLN A 294 40.79 14.00 -5.73
C GLN A 294 42.25 14.27 -5.35
N GLU A 295 42.45 14.93 -4.21
CA GLU A 295 43.80 15.11 -3.62
C GLU A 295 44.41 13.75 -3.22
N PRO A 296 45.73 13.61 -3.26
CA PRO A 296 46.40 12.33 -2.98
C PRO A 296 46.04 11.70 -1.63
N GLU A 297 45.84 12.52 -0.60
CA GLU A 297 45.45 12.03 0.74
C GLU A 297 44.03 11.44 0.74
N VAL A 298 43.13 12.04 -0.01
CA VAL A 298 41.75 11.55 -0.18
C VAL A 298 41.76 10.24 -0.98
N GLN A 299 42.59 10.14 -2.02
CA GLN A 299 42.75 8.90 -2.80
C GLN A 299 43.18 7.71 -1.93
N VAL A 300 44.09 7.95 -0.97
CA VAL A 300 44.52 6.90 -0.03
C VAL A 300 43.36 6.44 0.85
N GLN A 301 42.53 7.36 1.36
CA GLN A 301 41.37 7.02 2.17
C GLN A 301 40.31 6.27 1.36
N LEU A 302 40.03 6.72 0.14
CA LEU A 302 39.07 6.03 -0.76
C LEU A 302 39.56 4.63 -1.10
N ALA A 303 40.88 4.43 -1.29
CA ALA A 303 41.41 3.09 -1.57
C ALA A 303 41.18 2.10 -0.41
N GLU A 304 41.23 2.55 0.86
CA GLU A 304 40.90 1.69 2.00
C GLU A 304 39.39 1.37 2.06
N ILE A 305 38.51 2.37 1.88
CA ILE A 305 37.07 2.19 1.84
C ILE A 305 36.65 1.22 0.72
N ARG A 306 37.30 1.34 -0.45
CA ARG A 306 37.01 0.44 -1.59
C ARG A 306 37.41 -1.01 -1.34
N LYS A 307 38.40 -1.25 -0.47
CA LYS A 307 38.72 -2.64 -0.05
C LYS A 307 37.59 -3.26 0.77
N GLU A 308 36.93 -2.47 1.59
CA GLU A 308 35.75 -2.92 2.32
C GLU A 308 34.58 -3.20 1.36
N TYR A 309 34.31 -2.28 0.42
CA TYR A 309 33.26 -2.46 -0.58
C TYR A 309 33.51 -3.67 -1.51
N ALA A 310 34.76 -4.00 -1.81
CA ALA A 310 35.13 -5.16 -2.61
C ALA A 310 34.82 -6.52 -1.93
N GLN A 311 34.51 -6.53 -0.63
CA GLN A 311 34.15 -7.73 0.11
C GLN A 311 32.63 -7.98 0.15
N LEU A 312 31.83 -6.99 -0.26
CA LEU A 312 30.38 -7.08 -0.25
C LEU A 312 29.87 -7.99 -1.38
N ASN A 313 28.92 -8.85 -1.04
CA ASN A 313 28.10 -9.51 -2.03
C ASN A 313 26.80 -8.70 -2.26
N PRO A 314 26.05 -8.94 -3.34
CA PRO A 314 24.80 -8.23 -3.56
C PRO A 314 23.82 -8.32 -2.39
N GLU A 315 23.80 -9.45 -1.66
CA GLU A 315 22.93 -9.67 -0.48
C GLU A 315 23.31 -8.81 0.73
N ASP A 316 24.56 -8.33 0.79
CA ASP A 316 25.05 -7.49 1.89
C ASP A 316 24.61 -6.02 1.74
N LEU A 317 24.15 -5.63 0.53
CA LEU A 317 23.70 -4.30 0.25
C LEU A 317 22.35 -4.02 0.91
N THR A 318 22.27 -3.00 1.74
CA THR A 318 21.01 -2.52 2.31
C THR A 318 20.69 -1.12 1.80
N PHE A 319 19.51 -0.95 1.23
CA PHE A 319 19.01 0.32 0.73
C PHE A 319 17.74 0.70 1.49
N MET A 320 17.77 1.83 2.18
CA MET A 320 16.65 2.30 2.99
C MET A 320 16.17 3.67 2.53
N ASP A 321 14.84 3.78 2.33
CA ASP A 321 14.14 5.05 2.20
C ASP A 321 13.27 5.28 3.44
N CYS A 322 13.65 6.22 4.28
CA CYS A 322 12.95 6.52 5.54
C CYS A 322 11.75 7.47 5.37
N CYS A 323 11.49 7.96 4.17
CA CYS A 323 10.35 8.80 3.79
C CYS A 323 9.81 8.36 2.43
N MET A 324 9.58 7.06 2.28
CA MET A 324 9.42 6.37 0.99
C MET A 324 8.23 6.82 0.14
N GLY A 325 7.22 7.49 0.73
CA GLY A 325 6.01 7.87 0.01
C GLY A 325 5.36 6.66 -0.65
N SER A 326 5.09 6.76 -1.95
CA SER A 326 4.56 5.65 -2.76
C SER A 326 5.63 4.67 -3.27
N GLY A 327 6.88 4.78 -2.80
CA GLY A 327 7.96 3.84 -3.09
C GLY A 327 8.72 4.08 -4.39
N HIS A 328 8.63 5.26 -5.00
CA HIS A 328 9.27 5.56 -6.29
C HIS A 328 10.79 5.32 -6.26
N ILE A 329 11.47 5.73 -5.18
CA ILE A 329 12.91 5.53 -5.02
C ILE A 329 13.23 4.03 -4.85
N LEU A 330 12.43 3.30 -4.05
CA LEU A 330 12.60 1.85 -3.85
C LEU A 330 12.38 1.05 -5.14
N VAL A 331 11.41 1.47 -5.97
CA VAL A 331 11.14 0.84 -7.28
C VAL A 331 12.34 0.97 -8.20
N TYR A 332 12.99 2.13 -8.26
CA TYR A 332 14.19 2.31 -9.07
C TYR A 332 15.43 1.63 -8.45
N ALA A 333 15.54 1.64 -7.12
CA ALA A 333 16.59 0.88 -6.44
C ALA A 333 16.48 -0.64 -6.74
N PHE A 334 15.25 -1.15 -6.88
CA PHE A 334 15.02 -2.53 -7.34
C PHE A 334 15.62 -2.79 -8.72
N ASP A 335 15.44 -1.87 -9.68
CA ASP A 335 16.02 -1.98 -11.03
C ASP A 335 17.55 -2.01 -10.98
N VAL A 336 18.16 -1.13 -10.18
CA VAL A 336 19.63 -1.08 -10.02
C VAL A 336 20.15 -2.37 -9.36
N LEU A 337 19.46 -2.87 -8.33
CA LEU A 337 19.81 -4.14 -7.68
C LEU A 337 19.71 -5.33 -8.63
N ILE A 338 18.66 -5.43 -9.44
CA ILE A 338 18.55 -6.49 -10.46
C ILE A 338 19.79 -6.50 -11.36
N GLN A 339 20.23 -5.32 -11.83
CA GLN A 339 21.41 -5.22 -12.69
C GLN A 339 22.69 -5.62 -11.96
N ILE A 340 22.84 -5.25 -10.69
CA ILE A 340 23.95 -5.67 -9.83
C ILE A 340 23.98 -7.20 -9.71
N TYR A 341 22.84 -7.83 -9.37
CA TYR A 341 22.76 -9.29 -9.27
C TYR A 341 23.05 -10.00 -10.61
N GLU A 342 22.51 -9.46 -11.72
CA GLU A 342 22.77 -10.01 -13.06
C GLU A 342 24.26 -9.91 -13.42
N SER A 343 24.96 -8.80 -13.05
CA SER A 343 26.38 -8.65 -13.27
C SER A 343 27.25 -9.68 -12.54
N MET A 344 26.71 -10.23 -11.44
CA MET A 344 27.33 -11.32 -10.66
C MET A 344 26.86 -12.72 -11.08
N GLY A 345 26.10 -12.83 -12.18
CA GLY A 345 25.66 -14.11 -12.74
C GLY A 345 24.39 -14.70 -12.12
N TYR A 346 23.67 -13.97 -11.27
CA TYR A 346 22.38 -14.43 -10.76
C TYR A 346 21.31 -14.37 -11.85
N SER A 347 20.38 -15.31 -11.84
CA SER A 347 19.19 -15.22 -12.67
C SER A 347 18.24 -14.17 -12.09
N ARG A 348 17.45 -13.49 -12.95
CA ARG A 348 16.41 -12.52 -12.51
C ARG A 348 15.50 -13.07 -11.42
N ARG A 349 15.15 -14.34 -11.57
CA ARG A 349 14.30 -15.07 -10.63
C ARG A 349 14.92 -15.17 -9.23
N MET A 350 16.22 -15.43 -9.13
CA MET A 350 16.95 -15.46 -7.86
C MET A 350 17.10 -14.05 -7.31
N ALA A 351 17.52 -13.10 -8.16
CA ALA A 351 17.69 -11.72 -7.79
C ALA A 351 16.41 -11.12 -7.15
N VAL A 352 15.24 -11.33 -7.75
CA VAL A 352 13.95 -10.89 -7.19
C VAL A 352 13.75 -11.38 -5.74
N GLN A 353 14.07 -12.63 -5.46
CA GLN A 353 13.92 -13.19 -4.11
C GLN A 353 14.89 -12.58 -3.11
N GLU A 354 16.16 -12.48 -3.49
CA GLU A 354 17.19 -11.95 -2.60
C GLU A 354 16.98 -10.44 -2.33
N ILE A 355 16.60 -9.67 -3.35
CA ILE A 355 16.28 -8.25 -3.20
C ILE A 355 15.16 -8.02 -2.18
N LEU A 356 14.08 -8.79 -2.26
CA LEU A 356 12.94 -8.66 -1.33
C LEU A 356 13.29 -9.11 0.08
N LYS A 357 14.22 -10.06 0.24
CA LYS A 357 14.65 -10.56 1.54
C LYS A 357 15.66 -9.64 2.22
N HIS A 358 16.63 -9.12 1.47
CA HIS A 358 17.86 -8.58 2.05
C HIS A 358 18.11 -7.11 1.76
N ASN A 359 17.65 -6.58 0.61
CA ASN A 359 18.18 -5.30 0.16
C ASN A 359 17.28 -4.09 0.41
N LEU A 360 15.94 -4.22 0.29
CA LEU A 360 15.03 -3.07 0.28
C LEU A 360 14.31 -2.87 1.60
N TYR A 361 14.47 -1.67 2.15
CA TYR A 361 13.83 -1.22 3.39
C TYR A 361 13.15 0.13 3.17
N GLY A 362 11.96 0.30 3.72
CA GLY A 362 11.23 1.55 3.59
C GLY A 362 10.37 1.86 4.80
N LEU A 363 10.36 3.14 5.19
CA LEU A 363 9.48 3.66 6.24
C LEU A 363 8.71 4.86 5.72
N ASP A 364 7.49 5.03 6.18
CA ASP A 364 6.72 6.26 5.99
C ASP A 364 5.85 6.52 7.22
N ILE A 365 5.48 7.77 7.44
CA ILE A 365 4.55 8.17 8.50
C ILE A 365 3.10 7.82 8.15
N ASP A 366 2.78 7.70 6.84
CA ASP A 366 1.43 7.46 6.33
C ASP A 366 1.23 5.98 5.98
N ASP A 367 0.29 5.32 6.65
CA ASP A 367 -0.13 3.94 6.36
C ASP A 367 -0.53 3.73 4.88
N ARG A 368 -1.10 4.77 4.27
CA ARG A 368 -1.55 4.76 2.87
C ARG A 368 -0.35 4.71 1.91
N ALA A 369 0.65 5.52 2.19
CA ALA A 369 1.91 5.54 1.45
C ALA A 369 2.62 4.18 1.55
N ALA A 370 2.72 3.62 2.75
CA ALA A 370 3.34 2.32 2.97
C ALA A 370 2.64 1.18 2.21
N GLN A 371 1.30 1.18 2.16
CA GLN A 371 0.54 0.20 1.37
C GLN A 371 0.84 0.31 -0.13
N LEU A 372 0.93 1.52 -0.66
CA LEU A 372 1.23 1.75 -2.07
C LEU A 372 2.67 1.43 -2.41
N SER A 373 3.62 1.80 -1.55
CA SER A 373 5.03 1.43 -1.72
C SER A 373 5.21 -0.08 -1.73
N TYR A 374 4.59 -0.77 -0.78
CA TYR A 374 4.56 -2.22 -0.76
C TYR A 374 4.03 -2.79 -2.07
N PHE A 375 2.88 -2.27 -2.54
CA PHE A 375 2.29 -2.72 -3.81
C PHE A 375 3.21 -2.45 -5.00
N ALA A 376 3.80 -1.24 -5.09
CA ALA A 376 4.69 -0.86 -6.17
C ALA A 376 5.93 -1.78 -6.26
N VAL A 377 6.56 -2.08 -5.11
CA VAL A 377 7.70 -3.01 -5.04
C VAL A 377 7.30 -4.42 -5.46
N MET A 378 6.12 -4.91 -5.04
CA MET A 378 5.63 -6.23 -5.44
C MET A 378 5.28 -6.30 -6.94
N MET A 379 4.75 -5.21 -7.53
CA MET A 379 4.52 -5.15 -8.98
C MET A 379 5.84 -5.12 -9.74
N LYS A 380 6.86 -4.47 -9.21
CA LYS A 380 8.22 -4.49 -9.76
C LYS A 380 8.82 -5.90 -9.73
N ALA A 381 8.62 -6.64 -8.65
CA ALA A 381 9.01 -8.04 -8.58
C ALA A 381 8.33 -8.91 -9.66
N LEU A 382 7.03 -8.69 -9.93
CA LEU A 382 6.29 -9.38 -10.99
C LEU A 382 6.74 -9.00 -12.40
N GLU A 383 7.21 -7.78 -12.61
CA GLU A 383 7.79 -7.34 -13.89
C GLU A 383 8.99 -8.20 -14.27
N TYR A 384 9.87 -8.52 -13.30
CA TYR A 384 11.05 -9.36 -13.51
C TYR A 384 10.77 -10.87 -13.39
N ASP A 385 9.74 -11.27 -12.62
CA ASP A 385 9.33 -12.65 -12.44
C ASP A 385 7.81 -12.82 -12.43
N LYS A 386 7.22 -12.96 -13.61
CA LYS A 386 5.76 -13.13 -13.79
C LYS A 386 5.15 -14.31 -13.02
N ARG A 387 5.96 -15.26 -12.54
CA ARG A 387 5.51 -16.42 -11.77
C ARG A 387 5.71 -16.25 -10.26
N PHE A 388 6.11 -15.07 -9.81
CA PHE A 388 6.43 -14.81 -8.41
C PHE A 388 5.26 -15.19 -7.47
N PHE A 389 4.02 -14.84 -7.83
CA PHE A 389 2.84 -15.18 -7.03
C PHE A 389 2.44 -16.66 -7.02
N ASN A 390 3.02 -17.46 -7.90
CA ASN A 390 2.75 -18.91 -7.99
C ASN A 390 3.79 -19.74 -7.22
N ARG A 391 4.67 -19.12 -6.43
CA ARG A 391 5.71 -19.80 -5.67
C ARG A 391 5.22 -20.14 -4.29
N ASP A 392 5.81 -21.19 -3.69
CA ASP A 392 5.54 -21.62 -2.32
C ASP A 392 6.04 -20.56 -1.33
N GLU A 393 7.23 -19.98 -1.57
CA GLU A 393 7.77 -18.88 -0.80
C GLU A 393 7.70 -17.57 -1.58
N GLN A 394 7.08 -16.58 -0.98
CA GLN A 394 6.93 -15.22 -1.51
C GLN A 394 7.51 -14.25 -0.47
N PRO A 395 8.81 -13.94 -0.52
CA PRO A 395 9.39 -12.97 0.38
C PRO A 395 8.70 -11.63 0.22
N GLN A 396 8.49 -10.97 1.36
CA GLN A 396 7.78 -9.70 1.42
C GLN A 396 8.80 -8.59 1.66
N PRO A 397 8.69 -7.44 0.95
CA PRO A 397 9.60 -6.33 1.15
C PRO A 397 9.48 -5.74 2.56
N GLN A 398 10.59 -5.24 3.09
CA GLN A 398 10.66 -4.64 4.43
C GLN A 398 10.21 -3.17 4.38
N VAL A 399 8.96 -2.96 3.99
CA VAL A 399 8.34 -1.62 3.90
C VAL A 399 7.19 -1.51 4.89
N TYR A 400 7.22 -0.47 5.73
CA TYR A 400 6.31 -0.31 6.86
C TYR A 400 5.87 1.14 7.04
N ALA A 401 4.66 1.31 7.60
CA ALA A 401 4.25 2.58 8.18
C ALA A 401 4.68 2.63 9.64
N ILE A 402 5.19 3.78 10.06
CA ILE A 402 5.51 4.04 11.46
C ILE A 402 4.21 4.04 12.27
N GLN A 403 4.15 3.23 13.31
CA GLN A 403 3.00 3.15 14.19
C GLN A 403 3.30 3.88 15.51
N GLU A 404 2.27 4.55 16.05
CA GLU A 404 2.36 5.18 17.37
C GLU A 404 2.38 4.14 18.47
N SER A 405 3.29 4.29 19.43
CA SER A 405 3.43 3.36 20.56
C SER A 405 2.52 3.66 21.76
N ASN A 406 1.80 4.80 21.75
CA ASN A 406 0.96 5.27 22.87
C ASN A 406 -0.12 4.26 23.30
N ALA A 407 -0.61 3.43 22.37
CA ALA A 407 -1.63 2.43 22.65
C ALA A 407 -1.10 1.16 23.34
N ILE A 408 0.21 0.99 23.47
CA ILE A 408 0.83 -0.17 24.12
C ILE A 408 0.60 -0.10 25.62
N LYS A 409 -0.23 -1.01 26.13
CA LYS A 409 -0.49 -1.11 27.58
C LYS A 409 0.71 -1.73 28.27
N ARG A 410 1.25 -1.06 29.30
CA ARG A 410 2.42 -1.52 30.08
C ARG A 410 2.22 -2.90 30.71
N GLU A 411 0.99 -3.26 31.03
CA GLU A 411 0.64 -4.60 31.55
C GLU A 411 0.92 -5.73 30.55
N GLN A 412 0.94 -5.42 29.24
CA GLN A 412 1.26 -6.38 28.17
C GLN A 412 2.75 -6.69 28.13
N LEU A 413 3.59 -5.81 28.67
CA LEU A 413 5.05 -6.00 28.71
C LEU A 413 5.49 -7.11 29.66
N LYS A 414 4.62 -7.63 30.52
CA LYS A 414 4.94 -8.76 31.42
C LYS A 414 5.47 -10.00 30.69
N TYR A 415 5.13 -10.15 29.42
CA TYR A 415 5.60 -11.24 28.58
C TYR A 415 6.86 -10.89 27.76
N PHE A 416 7.31 -9.64 27.79
CA PHE A 416 8.51 -9.19 27.11
C PHE A 416 9.75 -9.81 27.76
N GLY A 417 10.67 -10.30 26.92
CA GLY A 417 11.86 -11.01 27.39
C GLY A 417 11.56 -12.45 27.88
N ALA A 418 10.46 -13.06 27.44
CA ALA A 418 10.19 -14.48 27.71
C ALA A 418 11.33 -15.35 27.15
N GLY A 419 11.94 -16.17 27.99
CA GLY A 419 13.11 -17.00 27.62
C GLY A 419 14.46 -16.42 28.04
N LEU A 420 14.52 -15.16 28.50
CA LEU A 420 15.71 -14.57 29.12
C LEU A 420 15.82 -14.97 30.59
N SER A 421 17.02 -14.85 31.17
CA SER A 421 17.21 -14.95 32.60
C SER A 421 16.46 -13.82 33.35
N GLU A 422 16.17 -13.98 34.63
CA GLU A 422 15.42 -12.95 35.39
C GLU A 422 16.13 -11.58 35.43
N SER A 423 17.47 -11.55 35.42
CA SER A 423 18.25 -10.31 35.37
C SER A 423 18.19 -9.65 33.99
N GLU A 424 18.33 -10.41 32.94
CA GLU A 424 18.22 -9.93 31.55
C GLU A 424 16.80 -9.43 31.24
N LYS A 425 15.79 -10.17 31.69
CA LYS A 425 14.38 -9.79 31.59
C LYS A 425 14.09 -8.46 32.31
N ALA A 426 14.61 -8.29 33.49
CA ALA A 426 14.45 -7.03 34.26
C ALA A 426 15.08 -5.84 33.50
N THR A 427 16.27 -6.05 32.92
CA THR A 427 16.96 -5.04 32.11
C THR A 427 16.17 -4.73 30.84
N ALA A 428 15.73 -5.74 30.11
CA ALA A 428 14.94 -5.58 28.87
C ALA A 428 13.60 -4.85 29.14
N LEU A 429 12.92 -5.19 30.26
CA LEU A 429 11.68 -4.51 30.67
C LEU A 429 11.91 -3.03 31.01
N LYS A 430 13.03 -2.72 31.68
CA LYS A 430 13.41 -1.34 31.96
C LYS A 430 13.65 -0.55 30.68
N GLN A 431 14.49 -1.07 29.79
CA GLN A 431 14.81 -0.45 28.50
C GLN A 431 13.55 -0.25 27.63
N MET A 432 12.66 -1.24 27.58
CA MET A 432 11.40 -1.13 26.84
C MET A 432 10.49 -0.04 27.41
N ASN A 433 10.41 0.09 28.75
CA ASN A 433 9.65 1.17 29.36
C ASN A 433 10.24 2.54 29.04
N GLU A 434 11.56 2.70 29.10
CA GLU A 434 12.26 3.93 28.71
C GLU A 434 12.02 4.29 27.26
N LEU A 435 12.03 3.31 26.33
CA LEU A 435 11.69 3.51 24.94
C LEU A 435 10.24 3.99 24.75
N LEU A 436 9.28 3.36 25.42
CA LEU A 436 7.89 3.78 25.34
C LEU A 436 7.67 5.20 25.89
N ASP A 437 8.43 5.61 26.91
CA ASP A 437 8.41 6.98 27.40
C ASP A 437 8.99 7.95 26.37
N THR A 438 10.13 7.60 25.78
CA THR A 438 10.81 8.40 24.75
C THR A 438 9.95 8.56 23.51
N PHE A 439 9.29 7.49 23.05
CA PHE A 439 8.46 7.48 21.85
C PHE A 439 6.99 7.87 22.09
N THR A 440 6.66 8.43 23.27
CA THR A 440 5.34 9.03 23.47
C THR A 440 5.14 10.15 22.45
N ASP A 441 4.09 10.09 21.63
CA ASP A 441 3.83 10.96 20.49
C ASP A 441 5.01 10.99 19.48
N GLY A 442 5.66 9.85 19.27
CA GLY A 442 6.85 9.72 18.44
C GLY A 442 6.67 10.18 16.99
N LYS A 443 5.49 9.97 16.42
CA LYS A 443 5.16 10.46 15.08
C LYS A 443 5.13 11.98 14.98
N GLU A 444 4.83 12.68 16.07
CA GLU A 444 4.78 14.13 16.10
C GLU A 444 6.16 14.75 16.28
N TYR A 445 6.96 14.20 17.19
CA TYR A 445 8.31 14.70 17.48
C TYR A 445 9.35 14.26 16.45
N GLY A 446 9.23 13.05 15.93
CA GLY A 446 10.08 12.57 14.83
C GLY A 446 11.58 12.63 15.15
N SER A 447 12.35 13.23 14.25
CA SER A 447 13.83 13.28 14.31
C SER A 447 14.41 14.13 15.43
N ILE A 448 13.59 14.87 16.20
CA ILE A 448 14.09 15.62 17.37
C ILE A 448 14.17 14.76 18.63
N LEU A 449 13.63 13.52 18.61
CA LEU A 449 13.76 12.58 19.69
C LEU A 449 15.19 12.10 19.82
N THR A 450 15.67 12.05 21.07
CA THR A 450 16.96 11.43 21.40
C THR A 450 16.69 10.05 22.00
N VAL A 451 17.22 9.03 21.37
CA VAL A 451 17.09 7.63 21.80
C VAL A 451 18.47 7.18 22.34
N GLU A 452 18.48 6.63 23.54
CA GLU A 452 19.69 6.04 24.11
C GLU A 452 20.08 4.77 23.34
N SER A 453 21.38 4.46 23.33
CA SER A 453 21.87 3.21 22.73
C SER A 453 21.60 2.06 23.68
N TYR A 454 20.90 1.04 23.19
CA TYR A 454 20.64 -0.21 23.91
C TYR A 454 21.35 -1.36 23.17
N ASP A 455 21.65 -2.41 23.94
CA ASP A 455 22.14 -3.67 23.38
C ASP A 455 20.91 -4.57 23.11
N TRP A 456 20.65 -4.80 21.82
CA TRP A 456 19.44 -5.48 21.34
C TRP A 456 19.64 -6.99 21.19
#